data_e21495c2454a2c6b5d4f7c6ff805169c
#
_entry.id   e21495c2454a2c6b5d4f7c6ff805169c
#
_cell.length_a   1.000
_cell.length_b   1.000
_cell.length_c   1.000
_cell.angle_alpha   90.00
_cell.angle_beta   90.00
_cell.angle_gamma   90.00
#
_symmetry.space_group_name_H-M   'P 1'
#
loop_
_entity.id
_entity.type
_entity.pdbx_description
1 polymer ?
#
loop_
_entity_poly.entity_id
_entity_poly.type
_entity_poly.pdbx_seq_one_letter_code
_entity_poly.pdbx_strand_id
1 'polypeptide(L)'
;MNYFILTVTLILALAPASLASKITTTEQLVAAMQKKYAKSWYKTATFVQKTTNIDKDGNKKVETWYEAMSLPGSLRIDFTPTKDGNGILFTGYQIYIFKNGSVDTNRPYVHPLMVLGFDIYRSPQSEVIEKLKGLKFDLSILREDKWQGRSVYVVGAQQGDLHSLQFWIDRKNLYFVRMLRPGGKDGAQTQETQFNKYVRLGGGWMSPEVIFMVDGKVATTEEYSDLRANVSLPDKLFDPQSFATVHWKEQ
;
A
#
# COMPACT_ATOMS: atom_id res chain seq x y z
N MET A 1 -41.81 60.07 -29.40
CA MET A 1 -40.91 58.93 -29.74
C MET A 1 -40.23 58.52 -28.44
N ASN A 2 -40.85 57.54 -27.70
CA ASN A 2 -40.38 57.16 -26.36
C ASN A 2 -39.44 55.98 -26.46
N TYR A 3 -38.16 56.16 -26.01
CA TYR A 3 -37.18 55.07 -25.92
C TYR A 3 -37.30 54.39 -24.56
N PHE A 4 -37.70 53.11 -24.57
CA PHE A 4 -37.64 52.23 -23.40
C PHE A 4 -36.20 51.69 -23.26
N ILE A 5 -35.49 52.06 -22.20
CA ILE A 5 -34.17 51.49 -21.84
C ILE A 5 -34.46 50.25 -21.02
N LEU A 6 -34.14 49.07 -21.57
CA LEU A 6 -34.20 47.79 -20.89
C LEU A 6 -32.93 47.57 -20.09
N THR A 7 -32.97 47.73 -18.78
CA THR A 7 -31.84 47.46 -17.90
C THR A 7 -31.80 45.95 -17.61
N VAL A 8 -30.82 45.24 -18.18
CA VAL A 8 -30.58 43.83 -17.89
C VAL A 8 -29.70 43.74 -16.63
N THR A 9 -30.27 43.30 -15.52
CA THR A 9 -29.58 43.05 -14.28
C THR A 9 -28.93 41.64 -14.33
N LEU A 10 -27.62 41.58 -14.48
CA LEU A 10 -26.83 40.34 -14.45
C LEU A 10 -26.70 39.88 -13.00
N ILE A 11 -27.44 38.84 -12.58
CA ILE A 11 -27.31 38.22 -11.28
C ILE A 11 -26.13 37.20 -11.36
N LEU A 12 -24.99 37.59 -10.81
CA LEU A 12 -23.84 36.70 -10.63
C LEU A 12 -24.18 35.75 -9.47
N ALA A 13 -24.56 34.51 -9.79
CA ALA A 13 -24.73 33.45 -8.79
C ALA A 13 -23.31 33.01 -8.29
N LEU A 14 -22.92 33.48 -7.13
CA LEU A 14 -21.76 32.92 -6.40
C LEU A 14 -22.12 31.49 -5.97
N ALA A 15 -21.58 30.49 -6.67
CA ALA A 15 -21.60 29.12 -6.20
C ALA A 15 -20.79 29.04 -4.86
N PRO A 16 -21.36 28.45 -3.80
CA PRO A 16 -20.60 28.29 -2.55
C PRO A 16 -19.38 27.43 -2.82
N ALA A 17 -18.18 27.97 -2.60
CA ALA A 17 -16.95 27.19 -2.55
C ALA A 17 -17.11 26.18 -1.42
N SER A 18 -17.27 24.90 -1.77
CA SER A 18 -17.24 23.80 -0.81
C SER A 18 -15.88 23.81 -0.14
N LEU A 19 -15.79 24.35 1.07
CA LEU A 19 -14.63 24.22 1.94
C LEU A 19 -14.47 22.72 2.23
N ALA A 20 -13.56 22.07 1.51
CA ALA A 20 -13.18 20.69 1.83
C ALA A 20 -12.80 20.67 3.32
N SER A 21 -13.53 19.91 4.14
CA SER A 21 -13.28 19.83 5.57
C SER A 21 -11.83 19.39 5.82
N LYS A 22 -11.12 20.13 6.68
CA LYS A 22 -9.74 19.82 7.02
C LYS A 22 -9.68 18.44 7.68
N ILE A 23 -8.82 17.57 7.20
CA ILE A 23 -8.56 16.26 7.81
C ILE A 23 -7.73 16.51 9.07
N THR A 24 -8.27 16.15 10.24
CA THR A 24 -7.66 16.38 11.57
C THR A 24 -7.56 15.13 12.43
N THR A 25 -8.17 14.01 12.00
CA THR A 25 -8.05 12.71 12.67
C THR A 25 -7.69 11.60 11.69
N THR A 26 -7.14 10.51 12.20
CA THR A 26 -6.80 9.33 11.37
C THR A 26 -8.05 8.72 10.74
N GLU A 27 -9.17 8.70 11.45
CA GLU A 27 -10.45 8.20 10.91
C GLU A 27 -10.92 9.05 9.72
N GLN A 28 -10.79 10.38 9.81
CA GLN A 28 -11.10 11.27 8.69
C GLN A 28 -10.15 11.05 7.51
N LEU A 29 -8.86 10.78 7.76
CA LEU A 29 -7.90 10.45 6.71
C LEU A 29 -8.29 9.16 6.00
N VAL A 30 -8.57 8.08 6.73
CA VAL A 30 -9.02 6.80 6.15
C VAL A 30 -10.31 6.99 5.37
N ALA A 31 -11.29 7.71 5.92
CA ALA A 31 -12.55 8.02 5.23
C ALA A 31 -12.32 8.79 3.91
N ALA A 32 -11.39 9.77 3.92
CA ALA A 32 -11.04 10.54 2.72
C ALA A 32 -10.37 9.67 1.65
N MET A 33 -9.44 8.77 2.04
CA MET A 33 -8.81 7.79 1.15
C MET A 33 -9.86 6.91 0.50
N GLN A 34 -10.77 6.34 1.27
CA GLN A 34 -11.86 5.50 0.80
C GLN A 34 -12.83 6.26 -0.09
N LYS A 35 -13.29 7.44 0.32
CA LYS A 35 -14.19 8.28 -0.49
C LYS A 35 -13.61 8.57 -1.87
N LYS A 36 -12.29 8.82 -1.94
CA LYS A 36 -11.60 9.14 -3.19
C LYS A 36 -11.53 7.95 -4.14
N TYR A 37 -11.38 6.72 -3.63
CA TYR A 37 -11.06 5.55 -4.46
C TYR A 37 -12.02 4.37 -4.36
N ALA A 38 -12.98 4.36 -3.43
CA ALA A 38 -13.81 3.19 -3.10
C ALA A 38 -14.52 2.54 -4.30
N LYS A 39 -14.85 3.31 -5.34
CA LYS A 39 -15.52 2.81 -6.55
C LYS A 39 -14.55 2.46 -7.69
N SER A 40 -13.32 2.94 -7.63
CA SER A 40 -12.38 2.88 -8.75
C SER A 40 -11.12 2.04 -8.48
N TRP A 41 -10.73 1.85 -7.21
CA TRP A 41 -9.55 1.05 -6.91
C TRP A 41 -9.72 -0.39 -7.40
N TYR A 42 -8.69 -0.95 -8.02
CA TYR A 42 -8.72 -2.30 -8.57
C TYR A 42 -9.01 -3.37 -7.50
N LYS A 43 -9.59 -4.49 -7.95
CA LYS A 43 -9.90 -5.65 -7.10
C LYS A 43 -8.79 -6.69 -7.12
N THR A 44 -8.19 -6.87 -8.28
CA THR A 44 -7.10 -7.82 -8.51
C THR A 44 -5.96 -7.10 -9.20
N ALA A 45 -4.74 -7.54 -8.94
CA ALA A 45 -3.57 -7.12 -9.69
C ALA A 45 -2.57 -8.27 -9.82
N THR A 46 -1.77 -8.22 -10.89
CA THR A 46 -0.59 -9.08 -11.07
C THR A 46 0.58 -8.24 -11.51
N PHE A 47 1.78 -8.66 -11.14
CA PHE A 47 3.03 -8.04 -11.55
C PHE A 47 4.21 -8.98 -11.41
N VAL A 48 5.29 -8.64 -12.07
CA VAL A 48 6.59 -9.30 -11.94
C VAL A 48 7.48 -8.41 -11.10
N GLN A 49 8.00 -8.95 -10.02
CA GLN A 49 8.91 -8.25 -9.11
C GLN A 49 10.34 -8.71 -9.32
N LYS A 50 11.23 -7.75 -9.49
CA LYS A 50 12.68 -7.94 -9.36
C LYS A 50 13.09 -7.47 -7.98
N THR A 51 13.50 -8.40 -7.14
CA THR A 51 14.01 -8.13 -5.77
C THR A 51 15.52 -8.11 -5.79
N THR A 52 16.11 -7.03 -5.26
CA THR A 52 17.56 -6.94 -5.05
C THR A 52 17.82 -6.80 -3.56
N ASN A 53 18.36 -7.83 -2.95
CA ASN A 53 18.82 -7.82 -1.56
C ASN A 53 20.29 -7.42 -1.49
N ILE A 54 20.65 -6.56 -0.55
CA ILE A 54 21.99 -6.03 -0.34
C ILE A 54 22.43 -6.46 1.06
N ASP A 55 23.49 -7.26 1.15
CA ASP A 55 24.00 -7.68 2.44
C ASP A 55 24.87 -6.58 3.11
N LYS A 56 25.35 -6.84 4.33
CA LYS A 56 26.20 -5.91 5.09
C LYS A 56 27.52 -5.56 4.40
N ASP A 57 27.99 -6.41 3.52
CA ASP A 57 29.27 -6.27 2.79
C ASP A 57 29.04 -5.62 1.41
N GLY A 58 27.77 -5.28 1.07
CA GLY A 58 27.37 -4.64 -0.18
C GLY A 58 27.15 -5.60 -1.35
N ASN A 59 27.24 -6.92 -1.12
CA ASN A 59 26.96 -7.90 -2.16
C ASN A 59 25.45 -7.92 -2.48
N LYS A 60 25.13 -8.10 -3.76
CA LYS A 60 23.75 -8.08 -4.23
C LYS A 60 23.31 -9.48 -4.63
N LYS A 61 22.14 -9.88 -4.12
CA LYS A 61 21.40 -11.05 -4.61
C LYS A 61 20.15 -10.55 -5.33
N VAL A 62 19.99 -10.95 -6.59
CA VAL A 62 18.84 -10.58 -7.41
C VAL A 62 17.95 -11.80 -7.63
N GLU A 63 16.65 -11.63 -7.40
CA GLU A 63 15.63 -12.67 -7.57
C GLU A 63 14.46 -12.11 -8.35
N THR A 64 13.74 -12.97 -9.08
CA THR A 64 12.48 -12.61 -9.74
C THR A 64 11.34 -13.34 -9.04
N TRP A 65 10.27 -12.62 -8.73
CA TRP A 65 9.07 -13.16 -8.12
C TRP A 65 7.85 -12.84 -8.97
N TYR A 66 6.84 -13.71 -8.96
CA TYR A 66 5.56 -13.46 -9.61
C TYR A 66 4.51 -13.22 -8.54
N GLU A 67 3.83 -12.08 -8.64
CA GLU A 67 2.88 -11.68 -7.61
C GLU A 67 1.47 -11.50 -8.15
N ALA A 68 0.52 -11.99 -7.38
CA ALA A 68 -0.90 -11.80 -7.62
C ALA A 68 -1.60 -11.33 -6.34
N MET A 69 -2.50 -10.38 -6.49
CA MET A 69 -3.31 -9.83 -5.41
C MET A 69 -4.80 -10.02 -5.68
N SER A 70 -5.57 -10.32 -4.63
CA SER A 70 -7.03 -10.17 -4.58
C SER A 70 -7.40 -9.36 -3.35
N LEU A 71 -7.90 -8.15 -3.56
CA LEU A 71 -8.14 -7.17 -2.51
C LEU A 71 -9.59 -7.21 -2.01
N PRO A 72 -9.81 -7.15 -0.69
CA PRO A 72 -8.80 -7.04 0.35
C PRO A 72 -8.22 -8.38 0.79
N GLY A 73 -6.98 -8.36 1.30
CA GLY A 73 -6.44 -9.37 2.21
C GLY A 73 -5.73 -10.56 1.59
N SER A 74 -5.62 -10.67 0.25
CA SER A 74 -4.88 -11.78 -0.37
C SER A 74 -3.74 -11.29 -1.24
N LEU A 75 -2.55 -11.84 -0.98
CA LEU A 75 -1.34 -11.65 -1.79
C LEU A 75 -0.62 -12.99 -1.89
N ARG A 76 -0.31 -13.39 -3.11
CA ARG A 76 0.51 -14.55 -3.42
C ARG A 76 1.80 -14.10 -4.08
N ILE A 77 2.91 -14.67 -3.61
CA ILE A 77 4.26 -14.45 -4.11
C ILE A 77 4.85 -15.82 -4.49
N ASP A 78 5.05 -16.05 -5.77
CA ASP A 78 5.73 -17.24 -6.26
C ASP A 78 7.20 -16.89 -6.53
N PHE A 79 8.13 -17.57 -5.86
CA PHE A 79 9.56 -17.45 -6.16
C PHE A 79 9.89 -18.25 -7.42
N THR A 80 10.73 -17.67 -8.29
CA THR A 80 11.12 -18.38 -9.50
C THR A 80 12.36 -19.27 -9.27
N PRO A 81 12.42 -20.46 -9.89
CA PRO A 81 11.40 -21.03 -10.80
C PRO A 81 10.17 -21.55 -10.05
N THR A 82 8.97 -21.25 -10.58
CA THR A 82 7.69 -21.55 -9.90
C THR A 82 7.44 -23.04 -9.69
N LYS A 83 8.01 -23.91 -10.55
CA LYS A 83 7.94 -25.37 -10.44
C LYS A 83 8.52 -25.91 -9.12
N ASP A 84 9.40 -25.15 -8.45
CA ASP A 84 9.99 -25.56 -7.17
C ASP A 84 8.99 -25.40 -6.01
N GLY A 85 7.84 -24.74 -6.24
CA GLY A 85 6.79 -24.57 -5.25
C GLY A 85 7.22 -23.76 -4.02
N ASN A 86 8.18 -22.83 -4.20
CA ASN A 86 8.62 -21.94 -3.13
C ASN A 86 7.89 -20.60 -3.22
N GLY A 87 7.49 -20.05 -2.09
CA GLY A 87 6.85 -18.74 -2.08
C GLY A 87 6.11 -18.42 -0.79
N ILE A 88 5.28 -17.39 -0.85
CA ILE A 88 4.54 -16.87 0.29
C ILE A 88 3.08 -16.63 -0.14
N LEU A 89 2.16 -16.97 0.74
CA LEU A 89 0.74 -16.64 0.58
C LEU A 89 0.24 -15.93 1.84
N PHE A 90 -0.32 -14.75 1.64
CA PHE A 90 -1.11 -14.05 2.63
C PHE A 90 -2.58 -14.22 2.27
N THR A 91 -3.39 -14.79 3.16
CA THR A 91 -4.82 -14.96 2.99
C THR A 91 -5.49 -15.23 4.33
N GLY A 92 -6.72 -14.77 4.56
CA GLY A 92 -7.47 -15.01 5.79
C GLY A 92 -6.75 -14.55 7.07
N TYR A 93 -5.95 -13.48 7.01
CA TYR A 93 -5.10 -12.98 8.11
C TYR A 93 -4.03 -13.98 8.58
N GLN A 94 -3.59 -14.85 7.70
CA GLN A 94 -2.51 -15.79 7.89
C GLN A 94 -1.39 -15.51 6.90
N ILE A 95 -0.16 -15.84 7.27
CA ILE A 95 0.96 -16.01 6.35
C ILE A 95 1.27 -17.51 6.27
N TYR A 96 1.40 -18.00 5.04
CA TYR A 96 1.90 -19.32 4.71
C TYR A 96 3.20 -19.17 3.96
N ILE A 97 4.27 -19.81 4.41
CA ILE A 97 5.55 -19.91 3.71
C ILE A 97 5.66 -21.32 3.15
N PHE A 98 5.93 -21.40 1.86
CA PHE A 98 6.03 -22.69 1.14
C PHE A 98 7.47 -22.98 0.78
N LYS A 99 7.85 -24.24 0.96
CA LYS A 99 9.11 -24.85 0.48
C LYS A 99 8.79 -26.16 -0.23
N ASN A 100 9.28 -26.31 -1.45
CA ASN A 100 9.08 -27.51 -2.27
C ASN A 100 7.60 -27.93 -2.34
N GLY A 101 6.69 -26.96 -2.52
CA GLY A 101 5.26 -27.18 -2.65
C GLY A 101 4.49 -27.47 -1.36
N SER A 102 5.18 -27.53 -0.22
CA SER A 102 4.58 -27.83 1.08
C SER A 102 4.64 -26.64 2.03
N VAL A 103 3.67 -26.53 2.94
CA VAL A 103 3.68 -25.50 3.98
C VAL A 103 4.83 -25.75 4.96
N ASP A 104 5.81 -24.86 5.00
CA ASP A 104 6.90 -24.86 5.96
C ASP A 104 6.51 -24.10 7.24
N THR A 105 5.80 -22.98 7.10
CA THR A 105 5.36 -22.15 8.22
C THR A 105 3.96 -21.62 7.95
N ASN A 106 3.11 -21.62 8.99
CA ASN A 106 1.81 -20.98 9.00
C ASN A 106 1.59 -20.29 10.35
N ARG A 107 1.19 -19.02 10.34
CA ARG A 107 0.85 -18.27 11.55
C ARG A 107 -0.07 -17.09 11.27
N PRO A 108 -0.81 -16.58 12.28
CA PRO A 108 -1.54 -15.33 12.16
C PRO A 108 -0.61 -14.17 11.76
N TYR A 109 -1.04 -13.39 10.79
CA TYR A 109 -0.28 -12.23 10.32
C TYR A 109 -1.15 -11.23 9.57
N VAL A 110 -1.13 -9.99 9.99
CA VAL A 110 -1.68 -8.85 9.25
C VAL A 110 -0.52 -8.12 8.59
N HIS A 111 -0.49 -8.12 7.25
CA HIS A 111 0.59 -7.49 6.50
C HIS A 111 0.42 -5.96 6.45
N PRO A 112 1.28 -5.16 7.12
CA PRO A 112 1.06 -3.72 7.26
C PRO A 112 1.05 -2.99 5.91
N LEU A 113 1.90 -3.38 4.96
CA LEU A 113 1.96 -2.74 3.64
C LEU A 113 0.73 -3.09 2.78
N MET A 114 0.15 -4.30 2.95
CA MET A 114 -1.13 -4.65 2.33
C MET A 114 -2.25 -3.75 2.86
N VAL A 115 -2.34 -3.59 4.18
CA VAL A 115 -3.35 -2.72 4.80
C VAL A 115 -3.21 -1.28 4.31
N LEU A 116 -2.01 -0.71 4.37
CA LEU A 116 -1.76 0.71 4.09
C LEU A 116 -1.75 1.05 2.60
N GLY A 117 -1.22 0.15 1.76
CA GLY A 117 -1.05 0.40 0.32
C GLY A 117 -2.26 -0.01 -0.52
N PHE A 118 -3.08 -0.95 -0.03
CA PHE A 118 -4.08 -1.62 -0.87
C PHE A 118 -5.43 -1.82 -0.18
N ASP A 119 -5.49 -2.56 0.94
CA ASP A 119 -6.73 -2.96 1.57
C ASP A 119 -7.55 -1.78 2.07
N ILE A 120 -6.89 -0.71 2.50
CA ILE A 120 -7.51 0.53 3.00
C ILE A 120 -8.55 1.11 2.03
N TYR A 121 -8.42 0.86 0.74
CA TYR A 121 -9.35 1.34 -0.29
C TYR A 121 -10.52 0.38 -0.54
N ARG A 122 -10.48 -0.83 0.00
CA ARG A 122 -11.44 -1.91 -0.31
C ARG A 122 -12.14 -2.50 0.92
N SER A 123 -11.53 -2.38 2.10
CA SER A 123 -12.12 -2.85 3.37
C SER A 123 -13.05 -1.80 3.99
N PRO A 124 -14.03 -2.19 4.81
CA PRO A 124 -14.79 -1.27 5.64
C PRO A 124 -13.87 -0.41 6.53
N GLN A 125 -14.22 0.86 6.75
CA GLN A 125 -13.40 1.78 7.54
C GLN A 125 -13.11 1.24 8.96
N SER A 126 -14.12 0.70 9.64
CA SER A 126 -13.98 0.12 10.97
C SER A 126 -12.93 -0.99 11.01
N GLU A 127 -12.95 -1.87 10.01
CA GLU A 127 -11.98 -2.96 9.89
C GLU A 127 -10.55 -2.44 9.67
N VAL A 128 -10.38 -1.41 8.83
CA VAL A 128 -9.07 -0.76 8.63
C VAL A 128 -8.54 -0.19 9.93
N ILE A 129 -9.38 0.56 10.67
CA ILE A 129 -9.00 1.16 11.95
C ILE A 129 -8.60 0.09 12.97
N GLU A 130 -9.36 -1.00 13.07
CA GLU A 130 -9.02 -2.11 13.97
C GLU A 130 -7.71 -2.79 13.58
N LYS A 131 -7.45 -3.00 12.28
CA LYS A 131 -6.17 -3.53 11.81
C LYS A 131 -5.00 -2.60 12.17
N LEU A 132 -5.15 -1.29 11.95
CA LEU A 132 -4.11 -0.31 12.29
C LEU A 132 -3.82 -0.29 13.80
N LYS A 133 -4.84 -0.36 14.65
CA LYS A 133 -4.68 -0.52 16.12
C LYS A 133 -3.99 -1.84 16.46
N GLY A 134 -4.40 -2.94 15.85
CA GLY A 134 -3.78 -4.25 16.02
C GLY A 134 -2.30 -4.26 15.65
N LEU A 135 -1.92 -3.52 14.62
CA LEU A 135 -0.55 -3.27 14.20
C LEU A 135 0.21 -2.31 15.12
N LYS A 136 -0.45 -1.73 16.15
CA LYS A 136 0.12 -0.84 17.18
C LYS A 136 0.49 0.56 16.69
N PHE A 137 -0.12 1.05 15.61
CA PHE A 137 0.00 2.47 15.26
C PHE A 137 -0.73 3.33 16.29
N ASP A 138 -0.12 4.45 16.71
CA ASP A 138 -0.78 5.46 17.54
C ASP A 138 -1.67 6.34 16.63
N LEU A 139 -2.95 6.00 16.55
CA LEU A 139 -3.91 6.68 15.70
C LEU A 139 -4.36 8.05 16.27
N SER A 140 -3.97 8.38 17.50
CA SER A 140 -4.27 9.70 18.11
C SER A 140 -3.38 10.81 17.54
N ILE A 141 -2.24 10.46 16.94
CA ILE A 141 -1.29 11.39 16.36
C ILE A 141 -1.51 11.45 14.84
N LEU A 142 -2.04 12.57 14.37
CA LEU A 142 -2.10 12.95 12.96
C LEU A 142 -1.53 14.34 12.79
N ARG A 143 -0.56 14.51 11.90
CA ARG A 143 0.04 15.81 11.56
C ARG A 143 0.32 15.92 10.07
N GLU A 144 0.59 17.13 9.63
CA GLU A 144 1.07 17.40 8.28
C GLU A 144 2.60 17.57 8.29
N ASP A 145 3.23 17.15 7.20
CA ASP A 145 4.68 17.30 6.98
C ASP A 145 5.00 17.43 5.48
N LYS A 146 6.28 17.51 5.17
CA LYS A 146 6.81 17.45 3.79
C LYS A 146 7.84 16.32 3.68
N TRP A 147 7.76 15.57 2.58
CA TRP A 147 8.70 14.50 2.28
C TRP A 147 8.93 14.40 0.77
N GLN A 148 10.19 14.40 0.35
CA GLN A 148 10.58 14.36 -1.07
C GLN A 148 9.82 15.41 -1.91
N GLY A 149 9.70 16.65 -1.41
CA GLY A 149 9.02 17.75 -2.10
C GLY A 149 7.49 17.71 -2.13
N ARG A 150 6.85 16.70 -1.52
CA ARG A 150 5.39 16.55 -1.45
C ARG A 150 4.86 16.82 -0.04
N SER A 151 3.65 17.37 0.05
CA SER A 151 2.94 17.47 1.33
C SER A 151 2.35 16.12 1.70
N VAL A 152 2.49 15.71 2.96
CA VAL A 152 2.04 14.41 3.47
C VAL A 152 1.27 14.56 4.78
N TYR A 153 0.41 13.58 5.08
CA TYR A 153 -0.09 13.29 6.41
C TYR A 153 0.81 12.24 7.05
N VAL A 154 1.13 12.42 8.34
CA VAL A 154 1.89 11.47 9.15
C VAL A 154 1.02 11.01 10.31
N VAL A 155 0.90 9.71 10.48
CA VAL A 155 0.17 9.07 11.58
C VAL A 155 1.15 8.28 12.42
N GLY A 156 1.06 8.40 13.75
CA GLY A 156 1.79 7.56 14.70
C GLY A 156 3.01 8.19 15.35
N ALA A 157 3.48 9.37 14.90
CA ALA A 157 4.67 10.00 15.47
C ALA A 157 4.62 11.52 15.45
N GLN A 158 5.25 12.14 16.44
CA GLN A 158 5.42 13.58 16.55
C GLN A 158 6.42 14.12 15.52
N GLN A 159 6.44 15.44 15.33
CA GLN A 159 7.37 16.08 14.41
C GLN A 159 8.83 15.84 14.84
N GLY A 160 9.67 15.46 13.88
CA GLY A 160 11.10 15.15 14.12
C GLY A 160 11.38 13.73 14.58
N ASP A 161 10.37 12.96 15.02
CA ASP A 161 10.54 11.55 15.33
C ASP A 161 10.53 10.72 14.03
N LEU A 162 11.68 10.13 13.70
CA LEU A 162 11.88 9.26 12.54
C LEU A 162 12.18 7.80 12.97
N HIS A 163 11.84 7.42 14.20
CA HIS A 163 12.08 6.08 14.74
C HIS A 163 10.79 5.34 15.13
N SER A 164 9.87 6.02 15.80
CA SER A 164 8.60 5.43 16.22
C SER A 164 7.77 4.89 15.06
N LEU A 165 6.92 3.90 15.35
CA LEU A 165 6.04 3.27 14.38
C LEU A 165 5.07 4.30 13.79
N GLN A 166 5.17 4.55 12.50
CA GLN A 166 4.41 5.58 11.81
C GLN A 166 4.23 5.27 10.33
N PHE A 167 3.18 5.83 9.72
CA PHE A 167 2.98 5.77 8.28
C PHE A 167 2.63 7.14 7.68
N TRP A 168 2.95 7.31 6.41
CA TRP A 168 2.88 8.57 5.69
C TRP A 168 2.02 8.44 4.44
N ILE A 169 1.08 9.38 4.25
CA ILE A 169 0.12 9.40 3.14
C ILE A 169 0.32 10.69 2.33
N ASP A 170 0.48 10.60 1.02
CA ASP A 170 0.50 11.76 0.12
C ASP A 170 -0.81 12.54 0.23
N ARG A 171 -0.73 13.85 0.51
CA ARG A 171 -1.94 14.67 0.73
C ARG A 171 -2.78 14.87 -0.52
N LYS A 172 -2.13 14.98 -1.67
CA LYS A 172 -2.81 15.25 -2.94
C LYS A 172 -3.54 14.02 -3.46
N ASN A 173 -2.84 12.89 -3.45
CA ASN A 173 -3.34 11.66 -4.06
C ASN A 173 -3.96 10.70 -3.05
N LEU A 174 -3.71 10.86 -1.75
CA LEU A 174 -4.21 10.00 -0.67
C LEU A 174 -3.81 8.53 -0.88
N TYR A 175 -2.54 8.29 -1.25
CA TYR A 175 -1.93 6.98 -1.25
C TYR A 175 -0.77 6.92 -0.25
N PHE A 176 -0.47 5.71 0.22
CA PHE A 176 0.64 5.41 1.12
C PHE A 176 1.97 5.71 0.43
N VAL A 177 2.95 6.28 1.16
CA VAL A 177 4.27 6.60 0.59
C VAL A 177 5.43 6.14 1.45
N ARG A 178 5.26 6.02 2.78
CA ARG A 178 6.36 5.74 3.69
C ARG A 178 5.86 5.11 4.98
N MET A 179 6.62 4.16 5.51
CA MET A 179 6.45 3.62 6.86
C MET A 179 7.80 3.58 7.56
N LEU A 180 7.83 3.98 8.82
CA LEU A 180 8.98 3.76 9.71
C LEU A 180 8.53 2.93 10.90
N ARG A 181 9.46 2.13 11.42
CA ARG A 181 9.25 1.36 12.64
C ARG A 181 10.56 1.02 13.32
N PRO A 182 10.56 0.84 14.64
CA PRO A 182 11.67 0.19 15.34
C PRO A 182 11.91 -1.22 14.77
N GLY A 183 13.17 -1.60 14.67
CA GLY A 183 13.59 -2.89 14.16
C GLY A 183 14.88 -3.39 14.84
N GLY A 184 15.38 -4.54 14.39
CA GLY A 184 16.53 -5.19 14.99
C GLY A 184 16.23 -5.82 16.36
N LYS A 185 17.27 -6.33 17.01
CA LYS A 185 17.16 -6.79 18.39
C LYS A 185 16.93 -5.56 19.28
N ASP A 186 15.96 -5.63 20.17
CA ASP A 186 15.61 -4.56 21.12
C ASP A 186 15.08 -3.24 20.49
N GLY A 187 14.71 -3.25 19.20
CA GLY A 187 14.15 -2.07 18.53
C GLY A 187 15.15 -0.94 18.26
N ALA A 188 16.46 -1.18 18.38
CA ALA A 188 17.49 -0.14 18.28
C ALA A 188 17.66 0.41 16.85
N GLN A 189 17.27 -0.36 15.83
CA GLN A 189 17.37 0.06 14.44
C GLN A 189 16.09 0.76 13.98
N THR A 190 16.23 1.63 13.00
CA THR A 190 15.07 2.18 12.27
C THR A 190 14.91 1.43 10.95
N GLN A 191 13.78 0.77 10.79
CA GLN A 191 13.36 0.20 9.51
C GLN A 191 12.45 1.19 8.78
N GLU A 192 12.76 1.45 7.53
CA GLU A 192 11.98 2.33 6.67
C GLU A 192 11.57 1.59 5.41
N THR A 193 10.31 1.78 5.01
CA THR A 193 9.78 1.33 3.71
C THR A 193 9.30 2.54 2.94
N GLN A 194 9.72 2.69 1.69
CA GLN A 194 9.32 3.75 0.79
C GLN A 194 8.62 3.17 -0.44
N PHE A 195 7.47 3.75 -0.80
CA PHE A 195 6.76 3.47 -2.04
C PHE A 195 6.95 4.63 -3.00
N ASN A 196 7.62 4.37 -4.12
CA ASN A 196 8.08 5.41 -5.06
C ASN A 196 7.52 5.22 -6.47
N LYS A 197 7.72 6.23 -7.33
CA LYS A 197 7.45 6.19 -8.78
C LYS A 197 6.00 5.84 -9.14
N TYR A 198 5.04 6.22 -8.34
CA TYR A 198 3.63 5.86 -8.51
C TYR A 198 3.11 6.07 -9.94
N VAL A 199 2.46 5.05 -10.48
CA VAL A 199 1.76 5.05 -11.77
C VAL A 199 0.27 4.77 -11.60
N ARG A 200 -0.56 5.27 -12.50
CA ARG A 200 -1.99 4.94 -12.54
C ARG A 200 -2.19 3.50 -12.95
N LEU A 201 -3.03 2.78 -12.22
CA LEU A 201 -3.35 1.38 -12.51
C LEU A 201 -4.81 1.09 -12.11
N GLY A 202 -5.64 0.64 -13.04
CA GLY A 202 -7.00 0.12 -12.79
C GLY A 202 -7.91 1.03 -11.97
N GLY A 203 -7.80 2.36 -12.13
CA GLY A 203 -8.56 3.35 -11.37
C GLY A 203 -7.98 3.72 -10.01
N GLY A 204 -6.90 3.04 -9.60
CA GLY A 204 -6.08 3.35 -8.42
C GLY A 204 -4.66 3.75 -8.80
N TRP A 205 -3.72 3.34 -7.98
CA TRP A 205 -2.29 3.59 -8.11
C TRP A 205 -1.48 2.35 -7.73
N MET A 206 -0.34 2.15 -8.38
CA MET A 206 0.68 1.18 -7.99
C MET A 206 2.02 1.90 -7.87
N SER A 207 2.82 1.52 -6.88
CA SER A 207 4.21 1.94 -6.74
C SER A 207 5.11 0.89 -7.39
N PRO A 208 5.68 1.13 -8.58
CA PRO A 208 6.56 0.16 -9.21
C PRO A 208 7.95 0.10 -8.60
N GLU A 209 8.24 0.87 -7.58
CA GLU A 209 9.50 0.81 -6.83
C GLU A 209 9.22 0.87 -5.34
N VAL A 210 9.68 -0.15 -4.62
CA VAL A 210 9.68 -0.18 -3.15
C VAL A 210 11.11 -0.30 -2.65
N ILE A 211 11.46 0.54 -1.67
CA ILE A 211 12.78 0.55 -1.05
C ILE A 211 12.63 0.25 0.43
N PHE A 212 13.37 -0.75 0.91
CA PHE A 212 13.49 -1.07 2.32
C PHE A 212 14.87 -0.64 2.80
N MET A 213 14.88 0.10 3.90
CA MET A 213 16.10 0.64 4.49
C MET A 213 16.21 0.23 5.97
N VAL A 214 17.44 0.11 6.43
CA VAL A 214 17.78 -0.07 7.84
C VAL A 214 18.83 0.98 8.19
N ASP A 215 18.53 1.82 9.19
CA ASP A 215 19.36 2.94 9.64
C ASP A 215 19.83 3.84 8.49
N GLY A 216 18.89 4.16 7.56
CA GLY A 216 19.17 5.02 6.40
C GLY A 216 19.94 4.36 5.26
N LYS A 217 20.29 3.07 5.37
CA LYS A 217 20.97 2.31 4.31
C LYS A 217 19.98 1.39 3.60
N VAL A 218 20.04 1.36 2.28
CA VAL A 218 19.21 0.46 1.46
C VAL A 218 19.62 -1.00 1.74
N ALA A 219 18.65 -1.80 2.18
CA ALA A 219 18.81 -3.23 2.41
C ALA A 219 18.16 -4.07 1.29
N THR A 220 17.01 -3.61 0.77
CA THR A 220 16.31 -4.30 -0.32
C THR A 220 15.65 -3.27 -1.23
N THR A 221 15.66 -3.53 -2.51
CA THR A 221 14.82 -2.82 -3.50
C THR A 221 13.96 -3.81 -4.25
N GLU A 222 12.72 -3.40 -4.53
CA GLU A 222 11.78 -4.12 -5.37
C GLU A 222 11.40 -3.24 -6.55
N GLU A 223 11.49 -3.78 -7.76
CA GLU A 223 11.12 -3.12 -9.01
C GLU A 223 10.03 -3.95 -9.68
N TYR A 224 8.85 -3.34 -9.89
CA TYR A 224 7.69 -4.03 -10.46
C TYR A 224 7.53 -3.71 -11.93
N SER A 225 7.28 -4.74 -12.73
CA SER A 225 7.01 -4.70 -14.16
C SER A 225 5.78 -5.54 -14.50
N ASP A 226 5.32 -5.48 -15.75
CA ASP A 226 4.13 -6.22 -16.23
C ASP A 226 2.89 -5.99 -15.32
N LEU A 227 2.70 -4.73 -14.89
CA LEU A 227 1.61 -4.34 -13.99
C LEU A 227 0.26 -4.50 -14.69
N ARG A 228 -0.64 -5.30 -14.13
CA ARG A 228 -2.01 -5.48 -14.62
C ARG A 228 -3.00 -5.39 -13.49
N ALA A 229 -4.13 -4.73 -13.72
CA ALA A 229 -5.20 -4.61 -12.75
C ALA A 229 -6.51 -5.16 -13.29
N ASN A 230 -7.40 -5.55 -12.36
CA ASN A 230 -8.72 -6.10 -12.65
C ASN A 230 -8.66 -7.33 -13.59
N VAL A 231 -7.60 -8.12 -13.44
CA VAL A 231 -7.41 -9.37 -14.20
C VAL A 231 -8.26 -10.49 -13.60
N SER A 232 -8.70 -11.40 -14.47
CA SER A 232 -9.26 -12.68 -14.02
C SER A 232 -8.11 -13.54 -13.51
N LEU A 233 -8.26 -14.07 -12.30
CA LEU A 233 -7.27 -14.96 -11.68
C LEU A 233 -7.82 -16.37 -11.62
N PRO A 234 -6.95 -17.41 -11.68
CA PRO A 234 -7.40 -18.79 -11.53
C PRO A 234 -8.16 -19.02 -10.23
N ASP A 235 -9.17 -19.86 -10.28
CA ASP A 235 -9.86 -20.33 -9.08
C ASP A 235 -8.85 -20.99 -8.14
N LYS A 236 -9.03 -20.81 -6.84
CA LYS A 236 -8.16 -21.35 -5.79
C LYS A 236 -6.71 -20.84 -5.80
N LEU A 237 -6.39 -19.78 -6.56
CA LEU A 237 -5.03 -19.21 -6.58
C LEU A 237 -4.54 -18.81 -5.17
N PHE A 238 -5.48 -18.42 -4.29
CA PHE A 238 -5.20 -18.01 -2.91
C PHE A 238 -5.60 -19.09 -1.87
N ASP A 239 -5.82 -20.31 -2.31
CA ASP A 239 -6.05 -21.46 -1.42
C ASP A 239 -4.69 -22.11 -1.09
N PRO A 240 -4.28 -22.19 0.20
CA PRO A 240 -3.01 -22.81 0.58
C PRO A 240 -2.85 -24.25 0.09
N GLN A 241 -3.93 -25.01 -0.04
CA GLN A 241 -3.90 -26.40 -0.51
C GLN A 241 -3.58 -26.51 -1.99
N SER A 242 -3.80 -25.44 -2.74
CA SER A 242 -3.59 -25.40 -4.19
C SER A 242 -2.30 -24.68 -4.58
N PHE A 243 -1.47 -24.24 -3.62
CA PHE A 243 -0.29 -23.40 -3.89
C PHE A 243 0.68 -24.04 -4.89
N ALA A 244 0.94 -25.35 -4.78
CA ALA A 244 1.88 -26.04 -5.63
C ALA A 244 1.35 -26.35 -7.05
N THR A 245 0.03 -26.26 -7.28
CA THR A 245 -0.61 -26.78 -8.51
C THR A 245 -1.35 -25.73 -9.31
N VAL A 246 -1.68 -24.59 -8.71
CA VAL A 246 -2.40 -23.50 -9.37
C VAL A 246 -1.50 -22.28 -9.44
N HIS A 247 -1.19 -21.81 -10.64
CA HIS A 247 -0.35 -20.63 -10.89
C HIS A 247 -1.07 -19.66 -11.82
N TRP A 248 -0.80 -18.35 -11.67
CA TRP A 248 -1.28 -17.35 -12.63
C TRP A 248 -0.26 -17.08 -13.74
N LYS A 249 1.01 -17.43 -13.49
CA LYS A 249 2.13 -17.31 -14.44
C LYS A 249 3.09 -18.47 -14.20
N GLU A 250 3.49 -19.11 -15.27
CA GLU A 250 4.50 -20.18 -15.27
C GLU A 250 5.75 -19.69 -16.02
N GLN A 251 6.91 -20.30 -15.67
CA GLN A 251 8.14 -20.12 -16.45
C GLN A 251 8.26 -21.19 -17.50
#